data_a8fb42116c4a1c8b52ee21481ceb5472
#
_entry.id   a8fb42116c4a1c8b52ee21481ceb5472
#
_cell.length_a   1.000
_cell.length_b   1.000
_cell.length_c   1.000
_cell.angle_alpha   90.00
_cell.angle_beta   90.00
_cell.angle_gamma   90.00
#
_symmetry.space_group_name_H-M   'P 1'
#
loop_
_entity.id
_entity.type
_entity.pdbx_description
1 polymer ?
#
loop_
_entity_poly.entity_id
_entity_poly.type
_entity_poly.pdbx_seq_one_letter_code
_entity_poly.pdbx_strand_id
1 'polypeptide(L)'
;AANEALQEKLKPTAFGRKVSQLYIDPLSGVIIKNALESEVEANPLGLLHTIARTPDIYSLYVRKNEMETYLTHLMQMEGDLMLPPPVEHMELEFYLWDLKTALLLMDWIEETPEEHLLKRYSTTPGDIRAKVETAEWILYAMGELAELIAPSHTKMITELQIRVSNGVR
;
A
#
# COMPACT_ATOMS: atom_id res chain seq x y z
N ALA A 1 -39.75 -13.49 3.86
CA ALA A 1 -38.76 -14.14 4.71
C ALA A 1 -37.41 -14.34 4.01
N ALA A 2 -37.36 -14.96 2.84
CA ALA A 2 -36.10 -15.16 2.10
C ALA A 2 -35.53 -13.84 1.58
N ASN A 3 -36.36 -12.89 1.17
CA ASN A 3 -35.94 -11.57 0.69
C ASN A 3 -35.40 -10.69 1.83
N GLU A 4 -35.96 -10.79 3.01
CA GLU A 4 -35.48 -10.05 4.17
C GLU A 4 -34.13 -10.56 4.64
N ALA A 5 -33.94 -11.88 4.65
CA ALA A 5 -32.65 -12.50 5.00
C ALA A 5 -31.55 -12.17 3.95
N LEU A 6 -31.92 -12.08 2.66
CA LEU A 6 -31.01 -11.63 1.61
C LEU A 6 -30.67 -10.15 1.74
N GLN A 7 -31.64 -9.30 2.07
CA GLN A 7 -31.43 -7.89 2.28
C GLN A 7 -30.59 -7.61 3.52
N GLU A 8 -30.73 -8.39 4.59
CA GLU A 8 -29.85 -8.30 5.75
C GLU A 8 -28.41 -8.72 5.43
N LYS A 9 -28.22 -9.77 4.59
CA LYS A 9 -26.90 -10.19 4.13
C LYS A 9 -26.24 -9.17 3.21
N LEU A 10 -27.01 -8.32 2.53
CA LEU A 10 -26.52 -7.30 1.60
C LEU A 10 -26.37 -5.92 2.25
N LYS A 11 -26.71 -5.77 3.53
CA LYS A 11 -26.48 -4.49 4.22
C LYS A 11 -25.00 -4.21 4.32
N PRO A 12 -24.54 -3.00 3.93
CA PRO A 12 -23.13 -2.66 4.05
C PRO A 12 -22.69 -2.65 5.51
N THR A 13 -21.52 -3.21 5.78
CA THR A 13 -20.89 -3.14 7.09
C THR A 13 -20.43 -1.71 7.37
N ALA A 14 -20.12 -1.40 8.63
CA ALA A 14 -19.54 -0.10 8.98
C ALA A 14 -18.24 0.15 8.19
N PHE A 15 -17.42 -0.90 8.03
CA PHE A 15 -16.20 -0.85 7.22
C PHE A 15 -16.50 -0.55 5.75
N GLY A 16 -17.44 -1.26 5.14
CA GLY A 16 -17.83 -1.05 3.73
C GLY A 16 -18.40 0.35 3.47
N ARG A 17 -19.18 0.89 4.40
CA ARG A 17 -19.66 2.28 4.32
C ARG A 17 -18.51 3.28 4.35
N LYS A 18 -17.54 3.05 5.23
CA LYS A 18 -16.36 3.93 5.33
C LYS A 18 -15.54 3.89 4.05
N VAL A 19 -15.30 2.71 3.47
CA VAL A 19 -14.63 2.57 2.19
C VAL A 19 -15.33 3.39 1.11
N SER A 20 -16.66 3.30 1.04
CA SER A 20 -17.46 4.07 0.08
C SER A 20 -17.33 5.58 0.30
N GLN A 21 -17.35 6.03 1.54
CA GLN A 21 -17.22 7.45 1.91
C GLN A 21 -15.83 8.01 1.58
N LEU A 22 -14.80 7.18 1.59
CA LEU A 22 -13.42 7.57 1.30
C LEU A 22 -13.11 7.61 -0.20
N TYR A 23 -14.03 7.17 -1.04
CA TYR A 23 -13.89 7.14 -2.50
C TYR A 23 -12.69 6.33 -3.00
N ILE A 24 -12.25 5.34 -2.23
CA ILE A 24 -11.25 4.38 -2.68
C ILE A 24 -11.94 3.19 -3.35
N ASP A 25 -11.19 2.48 -4.20
CA ASP A 25 -11.69 1.25 -4.82
C ASP A 25 -12.08 0.24 -3.73
N PRO A 26 -13.24 -0.42 -3.83
CA PRO A 26 -13.61 -1.48 -2.88
C PRO A 26 -12.54 -2.55 -2.70
N LEU A 27 -11.80 -2.88 -3.76
CA LEU A 27 -10.69 -3.84 -3.67
C LEU A 27 -9.55 -3.28 -2.81
N SER A 28 -9.28 -1.98 -2.88
CA SER A 28 -8.32 -1.34 -1.98
C SER A 28 -8.75 -1.50 -0.53
N GLY A 29 -10.04 -1.37 -0.23
CA GLY A 29 -10.58 -1.62 1.10
C GLY A 29 -10.30 -3.04 1.60
N VAL A 30 -10.49 -4.03 0.74
CA VAL A 30 -10.21 -5.45 1.08
C VAL A 30 -8.72 -5.66 1.35
N ILE A 31 -7.86 -5.12 0.50
CA ILE A 31 -6.40 -5.24 0.64
C ILE A 31 -5.94 -4.60 1.96
N ILE A 32 -6.41 -3.40 2.26
CA ILE A 32 -6.10 -2.71 3.50
C ILE A 32 -6.58 -3.50 4.72
N LYS A 33 -7.80 -4.03 4.66
CA LYS A 33 -8.35 -4.84 5.74
C LYS A 33 -7.48 -6.07 6.02
N ASN A 34 -7.10 -6.79 4.96
CA ASN A 34 -6.26 -7.98 5.09
C ASN A 34 -4.90 -7.64 5.73
N ALA A 35 -4.29 -6.51 5.33
CA ALA A 35 -3.03 -6.07 5.91
C ALA A 35 -3.20 -5.70 7.39
N LEU A 36 -4.23 -4.93 7.75
CA LEU A 36 -4.47 -4.49 9.12
C LEU A 36 -4.81 -5.65 10.07
N GLU A 37 -5.40 -6.72 9.54
CA GLU A 37 -5.70 -7.95 10.28
C GLU A 37 -4.53 -8.94 10.32
N SER A 38 -3.43 -8.64 9.63
CA SER A 38 -2.22 -9.46 9.62
C SER A 38 -1.58 -9.51 11.01
N GLU A 39 -0.89 -10.61 11.30
CA GLU A 39 -0.13 -10.77 12.54
C GLU A 39 1.18 -9.96 12.54
N VAL A 40 1.60 -9.48 11.37
CA VAL A 40 2.81 -8.66 11.25
C VAL A 40 2.53 -7.28 11.84
N GLU A 41 3.43 -6.83 12.72
CA GLU A 41 3.33 -5.51 13.32
C GLU A 41 3.42 -4.41 12.25
N ALA A 42 2.57 -3.39 12.35
CA ALA A 42 2.59 -2.27 11.42
C ALA A 42 3.95 -1.58 11.42
N ASN A 43 4.49 -1.37 10.24
CA ASN A 43 5.78 -0.74 10.04
C ASN A 43 5.75 0.06 8.73
N PRO A 44 6.63 1.05 8.54
CA PRO A 44 6.57 1.90 7.34
C PRO A 44 6.62 1.11 6.03
N LEU A 45 7.53 0.16 5.88
CA LEU A 45 7.65 -0.63 4.65
C LEU A 45 6.40 -1.46 4.39
N GLY A 46 5.90 -2.17 5.42
CA GLY A 46 4.71 -2.99 5.29
C GLY A 46 3.47 -2.19 4.90
N LEU A 47 3.32 -1.00 5.48
CA LEU A 47 2.21 -0.09 5.16
C LEU A 47 2.32 0.47 3.74
N LEU A 48 3.51 0.91 3.32
CA LEU A 48 3.73 1.42 1.97
C LEU A 48 3.57 0.32 0.92
N HIS A 49 4.02 -0.89 1.22
CA HIS A 49 3.81 -2.04 0.34
C HIS A 49 2.32 -2.38 0.20
N THR A 50 1.57 -2.33 1.29
CA THR A 50 0.12 -2.52 1.26
C THR A 50 -0.55 -1.50 0.34
N ILE A 51 -0.17 -0.23 0.44
CA ILE A 51 -0.68 0.83 -0.42
C ILE A 51 -0.35 0.53 -1.88
N ALA A 52 0.88 0.14 -2.17
CA ALA A 52 1.32 -0.17 -3.53
C ALA A 52 0.57 -1.36 -4.12
N ARG A 53 0.03 -2.24 -3.28
CA ARG A 53 -0.80 -3.38 -3.70
C ARG A 53 -2.22 -2.99 -4.09
N THR A 54 -2.67 -1.78 -3.73
CA THR A 54 -4.03 -1.35 -4.06
C THR A 54 -4.16 -0.92 -5.52
N PRO A 55 -5.36 -1.07 -6.12
CA PRO A 55 -5.57 -0.62 -7.51
C PRO A 55 -5.63 0.90 -7.66
N ASP A 56 -5.66 1.66 -6.57
CA ASP A 56 -5.72 3.12 -6.61
C ASP A 56 -4.38 3.80 -6.96
N ILE A 57 -3.28 3.06 -6.91
CA ILE A 57 -1.95 3.58 -7.24
C ILE A 57 -1.33 2.74 -8.36
N TYR A 58 -0.66 3.40 -9.30
CA TYR A 58 0.07 2.71 -10.36
C TYR A 58 1.46 2.34 -9.88
N SER A 59 1.77 1.04 -9.88
CA SER A 59 3.08 0.55 -9.48
C SER A 59 4.13 0.74 -10.58
N LEU A 60 5.37 0.86 -10.14
CA LEU A 60 6.53 0.85 -11.04
C LEU A 60 6.68 -0.52 -11.68
N TYR A 61 7.16 -0.54 -12.91
CA TYR A 61 7.46 -1.78 -13.62
C TYR A 61 8.81 -2.34 -13.18
N VAL A 62 8.87 -3.64 -12.95
CA VAL A 62 10.13 -4.37 -12.72
C VAL A 62 10.52 -5.06 -14.02
N ARG A 63 11.66 -4.66 -14.59
CA ARG A 63 12.18 -5.27 -15.83
C ARG A 63 12.74 -6.66 -15.55
N LYS A 64 12.85 -7.47 -16.59
CA LYS A 64 13.40 -8.84 -16.46
C LYS A 64 14.79 -8.87 -15.82
N ASN A 65 15.65 -7.91 -16.17
CA ASN A 65 17.00 -7.80 -15.60
C ASN A 65 17.01 -7.29 -14.16
N GLU A 66 15.88 -6.81 -13.63
CA GLU A 66 15.74 -6.35 -12.26
C GLU A 66 15.07 -7.37 -11.33
N MET A 67 14.48 -8.43 -11.90
CA MET A 67 13.69 -9.40 -11.14
C MET A 67 14.49 -10.05 -10.01
N GLU A 68 15.72 -10.44 -10.28
CA GLU A 68 16.58 -11.08 -9.29
C GLU A 68 16.89 -10.13 -8.13
N THR A 69 17.11 -8.84 -8.43
CA THR A 69 17.36 -7.81 -7.42
C THR A 69 16.17 -7.69 -6.47
N TYR A 70 14.94 -7.61 -7.01
CA TYR A 70 13.75 -7.46 -6.19
C TYR A 70 13.34 -8.74 -5.48
N LEU A 71 13.64 -9.90 -6.03
CA LEU A 71 13.50 -11.18 -5.31
C LEU A 71 14.43 -11.22 -4.10
N THR A 72 15.66 -10.73 -4.25
CA THR A 72 16.61 -10.64 -3.14
C THR A 72 16.10 -9.67 -2.06
N HIS A 73 15.58 -8.52 -2.46
CA HIS A 73 14.97 -7.59 -1.52
C HIS A 73 13.79 -8.23 -0.78
N LEU A 74 12.93 -8.96 -1.51
CA LEU A 74 11.82 -9.67 -0.90
C LEU A 74 12.29 -10.65 0.17
N MET A 75 13.30 -11.45 -0.13
CA MET A 75 13.86 -12.41 0.84
C MET A 75 14.38 -11.74 2.10
N GLN A 76 14.95 -10.55 1.97
CA GLN A 76 15.48 -9.78 3.11
C GLN A 76 14.39 -9.09 3.93
N MET A 77 13.28 -8.70 3.29
CA MET A 77 12.25 -7.83 3.87
C MET A 77 10.92 -8.54 4.16
N GLU A 78 10.81 -9.80 3.78
CA GLU A 78 9.53 -10.53 3.85
C GLU A 78 8.86 -10.47 5.23
N GLY A 79 9.66 -10.49 6.29
CA GLY A 79 9.14 -10.42 7.66
C GLY A 79 8.44 -9.12 8.01
N ASP A 80 8.72 -8.03 7.30
CA ASP A 80 8.10 -6.73 7.52
C ASP A 80 6.84 -6.51 6.67
N LEU A 81 6.63 -7.33 5.64
CA LEU A 81 5.50 -7.17 4.73
C LEU A 81 4.23 -7.74 5.37
N MET A 82 3.17 -6.93 5.38
CA MET A 82 1.91 -7.27 6.02
C MET A 82 1.04 -8.18 5.16
N LEU A 83 1.31 -8.24 3.85
CA LEU A 83 0.64 -9.14 2.91
C LEU A 83 1.64 -10.17 2.42
N PRO A 84 1.31 -11.48 2.49
CA PRO A 84 2.24 -12.53 2.08
C PRO A 84 2.44 -12.54 0.56
N PRO A 85 3.63 -12.95 0.08
CA PRO A 85 3.87 -13.10 -1.34
C PRO A 85 2.99 -14.22 -1.93
N PRO A 86 2.44 -14.00 -3.14
CA PRO A 86 1.66 -15.04 -3.82
C PRO A 86 2.56 -16.17 -4.32
N VAL A 87 1.97 -17.35 -4.49
CA VAL A 87 2.66 -18.55 -4.97
C VAL A 87 2.72 -18.57 -6.50
N GLU A 88 1.68 -18.06 -7.16
CA GLU A 88 1.57 -18.04 -8.62
C GLU A 88 2.59 -17.05 -9.21
N HIS A 89 3.28 -17.47 -10.28
CA HIS A 89 4.42 -16.71 -10.84
C HIS A 89 4.05 -15.31 -11.33
N MET A 90 2.95 -15.17 -12.06
CA MET A 90 2.52 -13.89 -12.61
C MET A 90 2.12 -12.92 -11.49
N GLU A 91 1.42 -13.42 -10.49
CA GLU A 91 1.03 -12.62 -9.33
C GLU A 91 2.25 -12.20 -8.51
N LEU A 92 3.27 -13.06 -8.44
CA LEU A 92 4.53 -12.74 -7.79
C LEU A 92 5.26 -11.59 -8.51
N GLU A 93 5.22 -11.57 -9.84
CA GLU A 93 5.80 -10.44 -10.60
C GLU A 93 5.15 -9.12 -10.20
N PHE A 94 3.81 -9.06 -10.16
CA PHE A 94 3.09 -7.86 -9.73
C PHE A 94 3.39 -7.51 -8.28
N TYR A 95 3.54 -8.49 -7.42
CA TYR A 95 3.94 -8.28 -6.04
C TYR A 95 5.31 -7.60 -5.95
N LEU A 96 6.25 -7.95 -6.82
CA LEU A 96 7.56 -7.33 -6.89
C LEU A 96 7.50 -5.90 -7.45
N TRP A 97 6.58 -5.61 -8.39
CA TRP A 97 6.35 -4.24 -8.85
C TRP A 97 5.90 -3.37 -7.68
N ASP A 98 5.00 -3.91 -6.86
CA ASP A 98 4.49 -3.21 -5.69
C ASP A 98 5.59 -3.02 -4.64
N LEU A 99 6.46 -4.01 -4.48
CA LEU A 99 7.63 -3.88 -3.60
C LEU A 99 8.58 -2.78 -4.09
N LYS A 100 8.87 -2.73 -5.39
CA LYS A 100 9.70 -1.66 -5.97
C LYS A 100 9.08 -0.29 -5.69
N THR A 101 7.78 -0.16 -5.85
CA THR A 101 7.04 1.09 -5.58
C THR A 101 7.13 1.47 -4.10
N ALA A 102 6.97 0.49 -3.20
CA ALA A 102 7.12 0.73 -1.77
C ALA A 102 8.52 1.20 -1.41
N LEU A 103 9.54 0.63 -2.04
CA LEU A 103 10.94 1.04 -1.82
C LEU A 103 11.20 2.46 -2.33
N LEU A 104 10.59 2.86 -3.45
CA LEU A 104 10.64 4.25 -3.90
C LEU A 104 10.07 5.19 -2.83
N LEU A 105 8.91 4.85 -2.28
CA LEU A 105 8.27 5.66 -1.25
C LEU A 105 9.07 5.66 0.07
N MET A 106 9.73 4.55 0.41
CA MET A 106 10.66 4.49 1.54
C MET A 106 11.83 5.46 1.35
N ASP A 107 12.44 5.44 0.17
CA ASP A 107 13.53 6.37 -0.15
C ASP A 107 13.06 7.83 -0.14
N TRP A 108 11.81 8.06 -0.57
CA TRP A 108 11.18 9.38 -0.51
C TRP A 108 11.09 9.89 0.93
N ILE A 109 10.60 9.09 1.86
CA ILE A 109 10.47 9.50 3.26
C ILE A 109 11.81 9.62 3.97
N GLU A 110 12.85 8.95 3.47
CA GLU A 110 14.23 9.08 3.96
C GLU A 110 14.95 10.30 3.34
N GLU A 111 14.23 11.11 2.59
CA GLU A 111 14.72 12.34 1.96
C GLU A 111 15.87 12.11 0.97
N THR A 112 15.85 10.97 0.28
CA THR A 112 16.80 10.68 -0.79
C THR A 112 16.67 11.74 -1.90
N PRO A 113 17.79 12.33 -2.40
CA PRO A 113 17.72 13.34 -3.46
C PRO A 113 16.97 12.85 -4.70
N GLU A 114 16.18 13.74 -5.30
CA GLU A 114 15.33 13.41 -6.44
C GLU A 114 16.10 12.75 -7.58
N GLU A 115 17.26 13.29 -7.94
CA GLU A 115 18.08 12.73 -9.01
C GLU A 115 18.48 11.27 -8.77
N HIS A 116 18.69 10.88 -7.50
CA HIS A 116 18.96 9.49 -7.15
C HIS A 116 17.71 8.62 -7.30
N LEU A 117 16.54 9.16 -6.96
CA LEU A 117 15.27 8.45 -7.11
C LEU A 117 14.96 8.20 -8.59
N LEU A 118 15.12 9.20 -9.43
CA LEU A 118 14.87 9.09 -10.87
C LEU A 118 15.74 8.01 -11.50
N LYS A 119 17.00 7.98 -11.13
CA LYS A 119 17.97 7.02 -11.66
C LYS A 119 17.76 5.61 -11.11
N ARG A 120 17.57 5.48 -9.80
CA ARG A 120 17.41 4.18 -9.13
C ARG A 120 16.16 3.45 -9.58
N TYR A 121 15.07 4.18 -9.78
CA TYR A 121 13.76 3.60 -10.09
C TYR A 121 13.35 3.78 -11.54
N SER A 122 14.18 4.38 -12.39
CA SER A 122 13.91 4.64 -13.80
C SER A 122 12.54 5.31 -14.00
N THR A 123 12.31 6.38 -13.27
CA THR A 123 11.03 7.09 -13.24
C THR A 123 11.22 8.58 -13.55
N THR A 124 10.15 9.35 -13.50
CA THR A 124 10.10 10.79 -13.79
C THR A 124 9.63 11.58 -12.57
N PRO A 125 9.96 12.89 -12.49
CA PRO A 125 9.45 13.71 -11.38
C PRO A 125 7.92 13.75 -11.30
N GLY A 126 7.23 13.77 -12.43
CA GLY A 126 5.77 13.75 -12.48
C GLY A 126 5.19 12.45 -11.96
N ASP A 127 5.82 11.32 -12.27
CA ASP A 127 5.40 10.02 -11.79
C ASP A 127 5.58 9.90 -10.28
N ILE A 128 6.72 10.34 -9.75
CA ILE A 128 6.96 10.36 -8.30
C ILE A 128 5.90 11.20 -7.60
N ARG A 129 5.62 12.40 -8.12
CA ARG A 129 4.61 13.28 -7.53
C ARG A 129 3.24 12.65 -7.50
N ALA A 130 2.82 12.02 -8.61
CA ALA A 130 1.54 11.33 -8.69
C ALA A 130 1.44 10.22 -7.66
N LYS A 131 2.50 9.42 -7.51
CA LYS A 131 2.54 8.33 -6.53
C LYS A 131 2.51 8.84 -5.09
N VAL A 132 3.24 9.91 -4.80
CA VAL A 132 3.26 10.51 -3.46
C VAL A 132 1.89 11.07 -3.09
N GLU A 133 1.25 11.79 -3.99
CA GLU A 133 -0.10 12.33 -3.75
C GLU A 133 -1.12 11.23 -3.53
N THR A 134 -1.07 10.18 -4.33
CA THR A 134 -1.98 9.03 -4.18
C THR A 134 -1.69 8.27 -2.89
N ALA A 135 -0.42 8.04 -2.57
CA ALA A 135 -0.03 7.36 -1.33
C ALA A 135 -0.51 8.13 -0.10
N GLU A 136 -0.38 9.44 -0.12
CA GLU A 136 -0.87 10.31 0.97
C GLU A 136 -2.38 10.14 1.19
N TRP A 137 -3.15 10.15 0.09
CA TRP A 137 -4.59 9.96 0.15
C TRP A 137 -4.97 8.56 0.67
N ILE A 138 -4.32 7.52 0.18
CA ILE A 138 -4.61 6.14 0.61
C ILE A 138 -4.19 5.93 2.07
N LEU A 139 -3.09 6.55 2.52
CA LEU A 139 -2.69 6.50 3.92
C LEU A 139 -3.73 7.16 4.82
N TYR A 140 -4.29 8.28 4.38
CA TYR A 140 -5.41 8.90 5.10
C TYR A 140 -6.58 7.93 5.21
N ALA A 141 -6.98 7.33 4.10
CA ALA A 141 -8.06 6.34 4.08
C ALA A 141 -7.74 5.14 4.99
N MET A 142 -6.50 4.66 4.95
CA MET A 142 -6.05 3.55 5.80
C MET A 142 -6.15 3.90 7.29
N GLY A 143 -5.78 5.12 7.67
CA GLY A 143 -5.92 5.60 9.05
C GLY A 143 -7.37 5.61 9.51
N GLU A 144 -8.28 6.08 8.68
CA GLU A 144 -9.71 6.09 8.97
C GLU A 144 -10.27 4.66 9.11
N LEU A 145 -9.85 3.74 8.27
CA LEU A 145 -10.26 2.33 8.35
C LEU A 145 -9.64 1.63 9.56
N ALA A 146 -8.41 1.96 9.91
CA ALA A 146 -7.72 1.40 11.08
C ALA A 146 -8.43 1.76 12.38
N GLU A 147 -9.03 2.94 12.48
CA GLU A 147 -9.81 3.32 13.66
C GLU A 147 -10.97 2.36 13.92
N LEU A 148 -11.53 1.76 12.86
CA LEU A 148 -12.63 0.81 12.98
C LEU A 148 -12.19 -0.61 13.34
N ILE A 149 -11.05 -1.07 12.81
CA ILE A 149 -10.69 -2.49 12.90
C ILE A 149 -9.33 -2.76 13.57
N ALA A 150 -8.45 -1.78 13.64
CA ALA A 150 -7.10 -1.94 14.20
C ALA A 150 -6.60 -0.60 14.77
N PRO A 151 -7.27 -0.07 15.81
CA PRO A 151 -6.92 1.28 16.33
C PRO A 151 -5.48 1.41 16.82
N SER A 152 -4.84 0.33 17.21
CA SER A 152 -3.44 0.33 17.64
C SER A 152 -2.46 0.73 16.53
N HIS A 153 -2.86 0.64 15.26
CA HIS A 153 -2.03 0.99 14.11
C HIS A 153 -2.20 2.46 13.67
N THR A 154 -3.21 3.16 14.17
CA THR A 154 -3.58 4.51 13.70
C THR A 154 -2.43 5.49 13.83
N LYS A 155 -1.71 5.47 14.94
CA LYS A 155 -0.60 6.39 15.18
C LYS A 155 0.51 6.23 14.15
N MET A 156 0.93 5.00 13.88
CA MET A 156 1.96 4.70 12.88
C MET A 156 1.54 5.18 11.49
N ILE A 157 0.29 4.93 11.12
CA ILE A 157 -0.24 5.33 9.81
C ILE A 157 -0.25 6.84 9.67
N THR A 158 -0.69 7.56 10.70
CA THR A 158 -0.73 9.03 10.70
C THR A 158 0.68 9.62 10.59
N GLU A 159 1.62 9.10 11.36
CA GLU A 159 3.02 9.54 11.29
C GLU A 159 3.63 9.29 9.90
N LEU A 160 3.33 8.14 9.31
CA LEU A 160 3.80 7.81 7.97
C LEU A 160 3.20 8.75 6.93
N GLN A 161 1.91 9.07 7.03
CA GLN A 161 1.25 10.03 6.15
C GLN A 161 1.96 11.39 6.18
N ILE A 162 2.31 11.86 7.36
CA ILE A 162 3.03 13.14 7.53
C ILE A 162 4.40 13.07 6.85
N ARG A 163 5.13 11.98 7.00
CA ARG A 163 6.45 11.80 6.38
C ARG A 163 6.35 11.77 4.86
N VAL A 164 5.32 11.12 4.31
CA VAL A 164 5.09 11.09 2.86
C VAL A 164 4.79 12.49 2.34
N SER A 165 3.96 13.25 3.05
CA SER A 165 3.62 14.64 2.68
C SER A 165 4.83 15.57 2.66
N ASN A 166 5.80 15.34 3.53
CA ASN A 166 6.96 16.20 3.75
C ASN A 166 8.28 15.64 3.18
N GLY A 167 8.22 14.65 2.31
CA GLY A 167 9.40 14.09 1.66
C GLY A 167 10.11 15.09 0.74
N VAL A 168 11.12 14.63 0.04
CA VAL A 168 12.00 15.47 -0.80
C VAL A 168 11.19 16.34 -1.76
N ARG A 169 11.47 17.63 -1.72
CA ARG A 169 10.82 18.62 -2.59
C ARG A 169 11.83 19.32 -3.49
#